data_5718e095cfec0ebd4c0b74ccc59adf88
#
_entry.id   5718e095cfec0ebd4c0b74ccc59adf88
#
_cell.length_a   1.000
_cell.length_b   1.000
_cell.length_c   1.000
_cell.angle_alpha   90.00
_cell.angle_beta   90.00
_cell.angle_gamma   90.00
#
_symmetry.space_group_name_H-M   'P 1'
#
loop_
_entity.id
_entity.type
_entity.pdbx_description
1 polymer ?
#
loop_
_entity_poly.entity_id
_entity_poly.type
_entity_poly.pdbx_seq_one_letter_code
_entity_poly.pdbx_strand_id
1 'polypeptide(L)'
;MATLLEIKEYLKRFYSKYEAYIVPVLKFITALAVLLIVNKELGFMTQLNSFAIVMVAALFCSFLPFNFIIVVAALFTLGHIYKLSLECAAGVLILFLLMFLLYFRFSPKDTIVVVLTPICFALKIPTVIPLAMGLVGGPASVVSVGCGVIVYYVITFISANASMINSLDADGSLARFKYLVDGIVDNKAMLVTVVAFAVTIILVYVIRRLPVDHCWTYAMIAGALMNIVILMLGDLKFRTNISIIGTIIGSIVAVGIVKVLQLFVFNVDYSRTEHVQYEDDEYYYYVKAVPKMSVSMPDKTVTKIDTKKPVTRTGATGSPVSRSSSSSTVSHNAPKKSGAVAADRAAAGTRQHTVSGVDRLRGQRDQ
;
A
#
# COMPACT_ATOMS: atom_id res chain seq x y z
N MET A 1 9.22 -11.80 -21.18
CA MET A 1 9.71 -10.76 -20.26
C MET A 1 9.44 -9.36 -20.80
N ALA A 2 9.81 -9.04 -22.06
CA ALA A 2 9.58 -7.72 -22.64
C ALA A 2 8.11 -7.29 -22.63
N THR A 3 7.19 -8.14 -23.06
CA THR A 3 5.76 -7.86 -23.08
C THR A 3 5.15 -7.54 -21.70
N LEU A 4 5.61 -8.21 -20.64
CA LEU A 4 5.17 -7.93 -19.26
C LEU A 4 5.67 -6.57 -18.77
N LEU A 5 6.87 -6.16 -19.17
CA LEU A 5 7.41 -4.84 -18.85
C LEU A 5 6.67 -3.72 -19.60
N GLU A 6 6.32 -3.96 -20.86
CA GLU A 6 5.49 -3.03 -21.66
C GLU A 6 4.11 -2.85 -21.04
N ILE A 7 3.45 -3.93 -20.62
CA ILE A 7 2.16 -3.88 -19.90
C ILE A 7 2.29 -3.10 -18.61
N LYS A 8 3.34 -3.33 -17.81
CA LYS A 8 3.61 -2.60 -16.57
C LYS A 8 3.73 -1.09 -16.84
N GLU A 9 4.55 -0.70 -17.83
CA GLU A 9 4.74 0.71 -18.18
C GLU A 9 3.46 1.35 -18.73
N TYR A 10 2.67 0.61 -19.52
CA TYR A 10 1.36 1.07 -19.98
C TYR A 10 0.40 1.31 -18.81
N LEU A 11 0.31 0.35 -17.87
CA LEU A 11 -0.53 0.48 -16.68
C LEU A 11 -0.10 1.66 -15.80
N LYS A 12 1.21 1.83 -15.60
CA LYS A 12 1.77 2.93 -14.82
C LYS A 12 1.40 4.31 -15.42
N ARG A 13 1.51 4.43 -16.74
CA ARG A 13 1.11 5.65 -17.46
C ARG A 13 -0.39 5.88 -17.40
N PHE A 14 -1.17 4.82 -17.58
CA PHE A 14 -2.63 4.88 -17.45
C PHE A 14 -3.03 5.34 -16.05
N TYR A 15 -2.46 4.71 -15.02
CA TYR A 15 -2.71 5.10 -13.62
C TYR A 15 -2.34 6.56 -13.36
N SER A 16 -1.13 6.99 -13.75
CA SER A 16 -0.68 8.37 -13.56
C SER A 16 -1.56 9.40 -14.29
N LYS A 17 -2.08 9.04 -15.47
CA LYS A 17 -2.97 9.92 -16.24
C LYS A 17 -4.37 10.06 -15.62
N TYR A 18 -4.88 8.97 -15.04
CA TYR A 18 -6.25 8.89 -14.50
C TYR A 18 -6.31 8.75 -12.99
N GLU A 19 -5.23 9.05 -12.27
CA GLU A 19 -5.11 8.90 -10.82
C GLU A 19 -6.26 9.56 -10.06
N ALA A 20 -6.65 10.78 -10.48
CA ALA A 20 -7.74 11.55 -9.88
C ALA A 20 -9.10 10.82 -9.90
N TYR A 21 -9.32 9.91 -10.87
CA TYR A 21 -10.55 9.13 -10.98
C TYR A 21 -10.39 7.72 -10.39
N ILE A 22 -9.23 7.09 -10.59
CA ILE A 22 -8.97 5.71 -10.16
C ILE A 22 -8.95 5.62 -8.64
N VAL A 23 -8.30 6.57 -7.95
CA VAL A 23 -8.18 6.54 -6.48
C VAL A 23 -9.53 6.61 -5.76
N PRO A 24 -10.46 7.54 -6.10
CA PRO A 24 -11.81 7.53 -5.52
C PRO A 24 -12.59 6.25 -5.80
N VAL A 25 -12.49 5.71 -7.02
CA VAL A 25 -13.16 4.44 -7.38
C VAL A 25 -12.62 3.27 -6.55
N LEU A 26 -11.30 3.16 -6.37
CA LEU A 26 -10.71 2.12 -5.53
C LEU A 26 -11.15 2.26 -4.07
N LYS A 27 -11.19 3.49 -3.53
CA LYS A 27 -11.70 3.75 -2.18
C LYS A 27 -13.17 3.33 -2.04
N PHE A 28 -13.99 3.67 -3.04
CA PHE A 28 -15.39 3.26 -3.08
C PHE A 28 -15.55 1.75 -3.06
N ILE A 29 -14.83 1.03 -3.93
CA ILE A 29 -14.90 -0.44 -4.01
C ILE A 29 -14.43 -1.08 -2.72
N THR A 30 -13.33 -0.62 -2.12
CA THR A 30 -12.82 -1.15 -0.86
C THR A 30 -13.77 -0.88 0.31
N ALA A 31 -14.31 0.32 0.41
CA ALA A 31 -15.30 0.66 1.43
C ALA A 31 -16.58 -0.17 1.27
N LEU A 32 -17.09 -0.28 0.04
CA LEU A 32 -18.26 -1.09 -0.27
C LEU A 32 -18.06 -2.55 0.12
N ALA A 33 -16.90 -3.15 -0.24
CA ALA A 33 -16.59 -4.53 0.10
C ALA A 33 -16.57 -4.76 1.61
N VAL A 34 -15.91 -3.88 2.38
CA VAL A 34 -15.85 -4.00 3.84
C VAL A 34 -17.23 -3.88 4.48
N LEU A 35 -18.01 -2.86 4.09
CA LEU A 35 -19.34 -2.64 4.66
C LEU A 35 -20.31 -3.78 4.33
N LEU A 36 -20.23 -4.34 3.12
CA LEU A 36 -21.02 -5.53 2.75
C LEU A 36 -20.59 -6.77 3.56
N ILE A 37 -19.30 -6.95 3.83
CA ILE A 37 -18.82 -8.06 4.66
C ILE A 37 -19.33 -7.89 6.09
N VAL A 38 -19.21 -6.69 6.67
CA VAL A 38 -19.72 -6.40 8.02
C VAL A 38 -21.21 -6.67 8.12
N ASN A 39 -21.99 -6.20 7.15
CA ASN A 39 -23.44 -6.43 7.12
C ASN A 39 -23.79 -7.91 6.96
N LYS A 40 -23.05 -8.65 6.13
CA LYS A 40 -23.26 -10.09 5.93
C LYS A 40 -22.96 -10.89 7.20
N GLU A 41 -21.90 -10.53 7.92
CA GLU A 41 -21.48 -11.27 9.13
C GLU A 41 -22.30 -10.89 10.35
N LEU A 42 -22.64 -9.63 10.55
CA LEU A 42 -23.39 -9.16 11.74
C LEU A 42 -24.88 -9.05 11.50
N GLY A 43 -25.32 -8.26 10.56
CA GLY A 43 -26.72 -8.16 10.09
C GLY A 43 -27.80 -7.81 11.14
N PHE A 44 -27.42 -7.44 12.38
CA PHE A 44 -28.39 -7.26 13.49
C PHE A 44 -29.26 -6.02 13.36
N MET A 45 -28.78 -4.95 12.71
CA MET A 45 -29.53 -3.71 12.53
C MET A 45 -30.07 -3.63 11.10
N THR A 46 -31.38 -3.80 10.93
CA THR A 46 -32.05 -3.80 9.62
C THR A 46 -31.86 -2.52 8.82
N GLN A 47 -31.77 -1.38 9.50
CA GLN A 47 -31.54 -0.08 8.87
C GLN A 47 -30.14 -0.03 8.20
N LEU A 48 -29.08 -0.41 8.91
CA LEU A 48 -27.72 -0.43 8.37
C LEU A 48 -27.52 -1.54 7.31
N ASN A 49 -28.36 -2.57 7.34
CA ASN A 49 -28.31 -3.66 6.35
C ASN A 49 -28.93 -3.26 4.99
N SER A 50 -29.53 -2.07 4.89
CA SER A 50 -30.05 -1.54 3.64
C SER A 50 -28.91 -1.26 2.66
N PHE A 51 -29.00 -1.84 1.46
CA PHE A 51 -28.02 -1.63 0.38
C PHE A 51 -27.85 -0.14 0.04
N ALA A 52 -28.92 0.65 0.10
CA ALA A 52 -28.89 2.09 -0.15
C ALA A 52 -27.97 2.83 0.86
N ILE A 53 -28.08 2.50 2.16
CA ILE A 53 -27.26 3.11 3.19
C ILE A 53 -25.79 2.73 3.04
N VAL A 54 -25.51 1.46 2.71
CA VAL A 54 -24.14 0.99 2.42
C VAL A 54 -23.55 1.72 1.24
N MET A 55 -24.30 1.89 0.16
CA MET A 55 -23.87 2.64 -1.04
C MET A 55 -23.55 4.10 -0.73
N VAL A 56 -24.41 4.78 0.03
CA VAL A 56 -24.20 6.18 0.43
C VAL A 56 -22.97 6.29 1.32
N ALA A 57 -22.79 5.38 2.30
CA ALA A 57 -21.63 5.38 3.18
C ALA A 57 -20.33 5.09 2.40
N ALA A 58 -20.34 4.15 1.46
CA ALA A 58 -19.19 3.85 0.60
C ALA A 58 -18.85 5.03 -0.31
N LEU A 59 -19.86 5.70 -0.87
CA LEU A 59 -19.68 6.90 -1.69
C LEU A 59 -19.07 8.03 -0.85
N PHE A 60 -19.53 8.24 0.37
CA PHE A 60 -18.95 9.21 1.29
C PHE A 60 -17.47 8.92 1.57
N CYS A 61 -17.11 7.65 1.80
CA CYS A 61 -15.72 7.22 1.99
C CYS A 61 -14.83 7.48 0.77
N SER A 62 -15.39 7.51 -0.44
CA SER A 62 -14.66 7.78 -1.68
C SER A 62 -14.00 9.16 -1.71
N PHE A 63 -14.65 10.16 -1.11
CA PHE A 63 -14.15 11.54 -1.06
C PHE A 63 -13.18 11.80 0.10
N LEU A 64 -13.19 10.95 1.12
CA LEU A 64 -12.38 11.10 2.31
C LEU A 64 -11.01 10.42 2.18
N PRO A 65 -10.02 10.75 3.04
CA PRO A 65 -8.78 9.99 3.14
C PRO A 65 -9.03 8.52 3.51
N PHE A 66 -8.12 7.61 3.09
CA PHE A 66 -8.26 6.17 3.36
C PHE A 66 -8.51 5.82 4.83
N ASN A 67 -7.96 6.59 5.76
CA ASN A 67 -8.13 6.37 7.21
C ASN A 67 -9.59 6.43 7.65
N PHE A 68 -10.44 7.18 6.96
CA PHE A 68 -11.86 7.28 7.28
C PHE A 68 -12.64 6.00 6.98
N ILE A 69 -12.16 5.15 6.05
CA ILE A 69 -12.80 3.85 5.77
C ILE A 69 -12.81 2.98 7.04
N ILE A 70 -11.69 2.98 7.80
CA ILE A 70 -11.62 2.24 9.08
C ILE A 70 -12.64 2.78 10.08
N VAL A 71 -12.74 4.11 10.20
CA VAL A 71 -13.66 4.75 11.14
C VAL A 71 -15.12 4.43 10.78
N VAL A 72 -15.48 4.53 9.51
CA VAL A 72 -16.84 4.20 9.04
C VAL A 72 -17.14 2.72 9.23
N ALA A 73 -16.21 1.83 8.91
CA ALA A 73 -16.37 0.40 9.15
C ALA A 73 -16.54 0.07 10.64
N ALA A 74 -15.75 0.72 11.50
CA ALA A 74 -15.88 0.58 12.96
C ALA A 74 -17.26 1.07 13.46
N LEU A 75 -17.76 2.21 12.96
CA LEU A 75 -19.08 2.73 13.32
C LEU A 75 -20.19 1.79 12.86
N PHE A 76 -20.10 1.21 11.65
CA PHE A 76 -21.07 0.20 11.20
C PHE A 76 -21.05 -1.05 12.07
N THR A 77 -19.87 -1.54 12.41
CA THR A 77 -19.69 -2.70 13.31
C THR A 77 -20.31 -2.41 14.67
N LEU A 78 -19.99 -1.25 15.27
CA LEU A 78 -20.54 -0.83 16.56
C LEU A 78 -22.06 -0.64 16.49
N GLY A 79 -22.61 -0.10 15.40
CA GLY A 79 -24.05 0.06 15.22
C GLY A 79 -24.80 -1.28 15.22
N HIS A 80 -24.26 -2.31 14.54
CA HIS A 80 -24.82 -3.66 14.58
C HIS A 80 -24.74 -4.29 15.96
N ILE A 81 -23.59 -4.16 16.64
CA ILE A 81 -23.38 -4.74 17.98
C ILE A 81 -24.23 -4.00 19.02
N TYR A 82 -24.41 -2.67 18.90
CA TYR A 82 -25.29 -1.89 19.76
C TYR A 82 -26.73 -2.40 19.72
N LYS A 83 -27.21 -2.79 18.54
CA LYS A 83 -28.58 -3.37 18.42
C LYS A 83 -28.67 -4.76 19.08
N LEU A 84 -27.57 -5.50 19.15
CA LEU A 84 -27.51 -6.79 19.83
C LEU A 84 -27.43 -6.61 21.36
N SER A 85 -26.49 -5.80 21.85
CA SER A 85 -26.25 -5.53 23.27
C SER A 85 -25.41 -4.26 23.44
N LEU A 86 -25.86 -3.37 24.32
CA LEU A 86 -25.14 -2.15 24.67
C LEU A 86 -23.79 -2.46 25.33
N GLU A 87 -23.76 -3.46 26.21
CA GLU A 87 -22.60 -3.86 26.98
C GLU A 87 -21.49 -4.42 26.06
N CYS A 88 -21.89 -5.25 25.09
CA CYS A 88 -20.97 -5.75 24.08
C CYS A 88 -20.46 -4.63 23.18
N ALA A 89 -21.32 -3.68 22.79
CA ALA A 89 -20.91 -2.52 22.01
C ALA A 89 -19.89 -1.66 22.77
N ALA A 90 -20.08 -1.44 24.06
CA ALA A 90 -19.11 -0.73 24.90
C ALA A 90 -17.77 -1.46 24.97
N GLY A 91 -17.77 -2.78 25.12
CA GLY A 91 -16.56 -3.60 25.14
C GLY A 91 -15.79 -3.51 23.83
N VAL A 92 -16.48 -3.65 22.69
CA VAL A 92 -15.86 -3.54 21.36
C VAL A 92 -15.38 -2.10 21.08
N LEU A 93 -16.10 -1.08 21.56
CA LEU A 93 -15.66 0.31 21.44
C LEU A 93 -14.32 0.53 22.17
N ILE A 94 -14.19 0.04 23.40
CA ILE A 94 -12.93 0.14 24.17
C ILE A 94 -11.82 -0.58 23.43
N LEU A 95 -12.07 -1.79 22.90
CA LEU A 95 -11.11 -2.55 22.12
C LEU A 95 -10.67 -1.78 20.86
N PHE A 96 -11.62 -1.21 20.11
CA PHE A 96 -11.31 -0.43 18.91
C PHE A 96 -10.52 0.83 19.23
N LEU A 97 -10.85 1.55 20.32
CA LEU A 97 -10.06 2.71 20.77
C LEU A 97 -8.62 2.32 21.10
N LEU A 98 -8.42 1.21 21.82
CA LEU A 98 -7.08 0.70 22.12
C LEU A 98 -6.33 0.32 20.84
N MET A 99 -6.99 -0.35 19.90
CA MET A 99 -6.41 -0.70 18.61
C MET A 99 -6.07 0.54 17.77
N PHE A 100 -6.93 1.57 17.76
CA PHE A 100 -6.63 2.83 17.07
C PHE A 100 -5.40 3.53 17.66
N LEU A 101 -5.27 3.58 18.98
CA LEU A 101 -4.08 4.14 19.62
C LEU A 101 -2.82 3.38 19.22
N LEU A 102 -2.88 2.04 19.25
CA LEU A 102 -1.75 1.19 18.86
C LEU A 102 -1.39 1.36 17.38
N TYR A 103 -2.40 1.33 16.51
CA TYR A 103 -2.24 1.50 15.07
C TYR A 103 -1.64 2.86 14.72
N PHE A 104 -2.19 3.97 15.21
CA PHE A 104 -1.69 5.31 14.91
C PHE A 104 -0.27 5.54 15.45
N ARG A 105 0.08 4.87 16.54
CA ARG A 105 1.42 4.97 17.13
C ARG A 105 2.49 4.27 16.30
N PHE A 106 2.21 3.07 15.78
CA PHE A 106 3.23 2.20 15.17
C PHE A 106 3.22 2.16 13.65
N SER A 107 2.05 2.18 13.01
CA SER A 107 1.95 2.02 11.54
C SER A 107 0.82 2.82 10.89
N PRO A 108 0.81 4.17 11.02
CA PRO A 108 -0.27 5.01 10.48
C PRO A 108 -0.36 5.01 8.95
N LYS A 109 0.68 4.52 8.25
CA LYS A 109 0.74 4.45 6.78
C LYS A 109 0.06 3.19 6.21
N ASP A 110 -0.17 2.18 7.05
CA ASP A 110 -0.64 0.86 6.62
C ASP A 110 -2.16 0.70 6.75
N THR A 111 -2.92 1.79 6.62
CA THR A 111 -4.39 1.82 6.73
C THR A 111 -5.07 0.79 5.84
N ILE A 112 -4.60 0.69 4.61
CA ILE A 112 -5.17 -0.21 3.62
C ILE A 112 -5.11 -1.67 4.09
N VAL A 113 -4.11 -2.02 4.89
CA VAL A 113 -3.87 -3.38 5.40
C VAL A 113 -4.91 -3.77 6.45
N VAL A 114 -5.22 -2.85 7.38
CA VAL A 114 -6.25 -3.07 8.41
C VAL A 114 -7.61 -3.37 7.77
N VAL A 115 -7.94 -2.64 6.70
CA VAL A 115 -9.19 -2.81 5.93
C VAL A 115 -9.16 -4.07 5.06
N LEU A 116 -8.02 -4.34 4.42
CA LEU A 116 -7.89 -5.45 3.48
C LEU A 116 -7.82 -6.83 4.19
N THR A 117 -7.35 -6.87 5.44
CA THR A 117 -7.22 -8.12 6.20
C THR A 117 -8.57 -8.83 6.37
N PRO A 118 -9.65 -8.23 6.89
CA PRO A 118 -10.95 -8.88 6.96
C PRO A 118 -11.49 -9.31 5.60
N ILE A 119 -11.24 -8.53 4.54
CA ILE A 119 -11.65 -8.88 3.17
C ILE A 119 -10.94 -10.17 2.72
N CYS A 120 -9.63 -10.29 2.95
CA CYS A 120 -8.87 -11.48 2.58
C CYS A 120 -9.30 -12.72 3.37
N PHE A 121 -9.73 -12.56 4.62
CA PHE A 121 -10.34 -13.64 5.39
C PHE A 121 -11.68 -14.09 4.79
N ALA A 122 -12.55 -13.15 4.42
CA ALA A 122 -13.82 -13.43 3.76
C ALA A 122 -13.64 -14.14 2.40
N LEU A 123 -12.57 -13.81 1.68
CA LEU A 123 -12.18 -14.47 0.43
C LEU A 123 -11.41 -15.80 0.64
N LYS A 124 -11.15 -16.20 1.88
CA LYS A 124 -10.40 -17.41 2.27
C LYS A 124 -8.93 -17.43 1.78
N ILE A 125 -8.33 -16.26 1.59
CA ILE A 125 -6.93 -16.09 1.19
C ILE A 125 -6.14 -15.15 2.15
N PRO A 126 -6.26 -15.31 3.47
CA PRO A 126 -5.68 -14.37 4.43
C PRO A 126 -4.14 -14.29 4.37
N THR A 127 -3.47 -15.36 3.93
CA THR A 127 -1.99 -15.45 3.81
C THR A 127 -1.40 -14.39 2.86
N VAL A 128 -2.20 -13.81 1.94
CA VAL A 128 -1.75 -12.73 1.05
C VAL A 128 -1.22 -11.54 1.85
N ILE A 129 -1.88 -11.19 2.96
CA ILE A 129 -1.56 -10.00 3.75
C ILE A 129 -0.16 -10.07 4.38
N PRO A 130 0.19 -11.09 5.19
CA PRO A 130 1.52 -11.14 5.79
C PRO A 130 2.63 -11.28 4.76
N LEU A 131 2.41 -11.99 3.65
CA LEU A 131 3.39 -12.08 2.56
C LEU A 131 3.61 -10.74 1.86
N ALA A 132 2.53 -10.05 1.49
CA ALA A 132 2.61 -8.74 0.84
C ALA A 132 3.28 -7.69 1.75
N MET A 133 2.89 -7.65 3.04
CA MET A 133 3.47 -6.68 3.98
C MET A 133 4.90 -7.01 4.37
N GLY A 134 5.28 -8.27 4.43
CA GLY A 134 6.68 -8.68 4.58
C GLY A 134 7.55 -8.21 3.42
N LEU A 135 7.03 -8.20 2.18
CA LEU A 135 7.76 -7.77 0.98
C LEU A 135 7.76 -6.25 0.77
N VAL A 136 6.65 -5.56 0.99
CA VAL A 136 6.50 -4.12 0.67
C VAL A 136 6.68 -3.27 1.91
N GLY A 137 6.15 -3.70 3.02
CA GLY A 137 6.14 -2.98 4.29
C GLY A 137 7.41 -3.16 5.13
N GLY A 138 7.25 -3.04 6.42
CA GLY A 138 8.30 -3.18 7.43
C GLY A 138 7.83 -4.00 8.62
N PRO A 139 8.70 -4.23 9.63
CA PRO A 139 8.33 -4.98 10.84
C PRO A 139 7.16 -4.34 11.61
N ALA A 140 7.02 -3.01 11.55
CA ALA A 140 5.92 -2.29 12.19
C ALA A 140 4.54 -2.66 11.62
N SER A 141 4.48 -3.15 10.38
CA SER A 141 3.23 -3.60 9.74
C SER A 141 2.60 -4.81 10.44
N VAL A 142 3.34 -5.51 11.31
CA VAL A 142 2.80 -6.55 12.20
C VAL A 142 1.63 -6.02 13.03
N VAL A 143 1.71 -4.77 13.49
CA VAL A 143 0.64 -4.13 14.29
C VAL A 143 -0.61 -3.95 13.46
N SER A 144 -0.50 -3.39 12.26
CA SER A 144 -1.64 -3.18 11.36
C SER A 144 -2.33 -4.49 10.97
N VAL A 145 -1.52 -5.51 10.63
CA VAL A 145 -2.05 -6.84 10.28
C VAL A 145 -2.70 -7.48 11.49
N GLY A 146 -2.07 -7.41 12.67
CA GLY A 146 -2.62 -7.92 13.92
C GLY A 146 -3.96 -7.28 14.27
N CYS A 147 -4.08 -5.95 14.14
CA CYS A 147 -5.36 -5.24 14.31
C CYS A 147 -6.44 -5.77 13.35
N GLY A 148 -6.11 -5.95 12.06
CA GLY A 148 -7.05 -6.49 11.09
C GLY A 148 -7.51 -7.92 11.41
N VAL A 149 -6.59 -8.78 11.89
CA VAL A 149 -6.93 -10.14 12.34
C VAL A 149 -7.85 -10.10 13.56
N ILE A 150 -7.56 -9.27 14.56
CA ILE A 150 -8.40 -9.13 15.75
C ILE A 150 -9.81 -8.67 15.38
N VAL A 151 -9.95 -7.66 14.50
CA VAL A 151 -11.26 -7.19 14.01
C VAL A 151 -12.06 -8.35 13.39
N TYR A 152 -11.44 -9.13 12.52
CA TYR A 152 -12.10 -10.27 11.88
C TYR A 152 -12.60 -11.30 12.91
N TYR A 153 -11.73 -11.71 13.85
CA TYR A 153 -12.12 -12.71 14.86
C TYR A 153 -13.16 -12.19 15.86
N VAL A 154 -13.13 -10.89 16.20
CA VAL A 154 -14.15 -10.27 17.04
C VAL A 154 -15.52 -10.28 16.36
N ILE A 155 -15.58 -9.89 15.09
CA ILE A 155 -16.82 -9.92 14.30
C ILE A 155 -17.34 -11.36 14.21
N THR A 156 -16.50 -12.32 13.88
CA THR A 156 -16.86 -13.73 13.75
C THR A 156 -17.32 -14.32 15.09
N PHE A 157 -16.65 -13.97 16.22
CA PHE A 157 -17.04 -14.42 17.55
C PHE A 157 -18.43 -13.91 17.94
N ILE A 158 -18.70 -12.62 17.73
CA ILE A 158 -19.99 -12.01 18.06
C ILE A 158 -21.09 -12.60 17.17
N SER A 159 -20.84 -12.76 15.89
CA SER A 159 -21.80 -13.36 14.96
C SER A 159 -22.16 -14.81 15.35
N ALA A 160 -21.16 -15.61 15.68
CA ALA A 160 -21.36 -17.01 16.08
C ALA A 160 -22.08 -17.17 17.43
N ASN A 161 -21.91 -16.24 18.35
CA ASN A 161 -22.45 -16.30 19.71
C ASN A 161 -23.62 -15.34 19.98
N ALA A 162 -24.22 -14.78 18.93
CA ALA A 162 -25.29 -13.79 19.05
C ALA A 162 -26.50 -14.30 19.85
N SER A 163 -26.91 -15.55 19.65
CA SER A 163 -28.00 -16.18 20.38
C SER A 163 -27.70 -16.33 21.87
N MET A 164 -26.45 -16.70 22.21
CA MET A 164 -26.01 -16.83 23.59
C MET A 164 -25.96 -15.47 24.28
N ILE A 165 -25.42 -14.45 23.62
CA ILE A 165 -25.39 -13.08 24.13
C ILE A 165 -26.80 -12.55 24.42
N ASN A 166 -27.76 -12.84 23.58
CA ASN A 166 -29.17 -12.46 23.76
C ASN A 166 -29.84 -13.23 24.90
N SER A 167 -29.44 -14.47 25.17
CA SER A 167 -30.06 -15.31 26.21
C SER A 167 -29.53 -14.99 27.63
N LEU A 168 -28.43 -14.27 27.75
CA LEU A 168 -27.94 -13.80 29.04
C LEU A 168 -28.86 -12.70 29.56
N ASP A 169 -29.42 -12.89 30.76
CA ASP A 169 -30.43 -12.00 31.38
C ASP A 169 -29.93 -10.55 31.52
N ALA A 170 -30.89 -9.61 31.36
CA ALA A 170 -30.62 -8.17 31.43
C ALA A 170 -30.11 -7.68 32.80
N ASP A 171 -30.34 -8.45 33.86
CA ASP A 171 -29.85 -8.13 35.22
C ASP A 171 -28.36 -8.35 35.42
N GLY A 172 -27.69 -8.97 34.41
CA GLY A 172 -26.28 -9.22 34.41
C GLY A 172 -25.52 -8.47 33.33
N SER A 173 -25.64 -7.12 33.23
CA SER A 173 -24.88 -6.30 32.25
C SER A 173 -23.38 -6.62 32.28
N LEU A 174 -22.82 -6.87 33.45
CA LEU A 174 -21.44 -7.31 33.63
C LEU A 174 -21.17 -8.71 33.05
N ALA A 175 -22.15 -9.60 33.01
CA ALA A 175 -22.02 -10.96 32.53
C ALA A 175 -21.81 -10.99 31.00
N ARG A 176 -22.54 -10.20 30.22
CA ARG A 176 -22.38 -10.07 28.77
C ARG A 176 -21.01 -9.49 28.41
N PHE A 177 -20.61 -8.44 29.13
CA PHE A 177 -19.29 -7.83 28.94
C PHE A 177 -18.16 -8.85 29.24
N LYS A 178 -18.26 -9.54 30.39
CA LYS A 178 -17.30 -10.57 30.78
C LYS A 178 -17.24 -11.70 29.75
N TYR A 179 -18.38 -12.21 29.29
CA TYR A 179 -18.46 -13.24 28.26
C TYR A 179 -17.78 -12.83 26.97
N LEU A 180 -17.95 -11.57 26.53
CA LEU A 180 -17.28 -11.03 25.37
C LEU A 180 -15.76 -11.00 25.57
N VAL A 181 -15.30 -10.44 26.69
CA VAL A 181 -13.85 -10.31 26.98
C VAL A 181 -13.20 -11.67 27.11
N ASP A 182 -13.78 -12.57 27.87
CA ASP A 182 -13.27 -13.94 28.05
C ASP A 182 -13.21 -14.68 26.69
N GLY A 183 -14.27 -14.53 25.87
CA GLY A 183 -14.33 -15.16 24.57
C GLY A 183 -13.33 -14.63 23.55
N ILE A 184 -12.98 -13.34 23.61
CA ILE A 184 -11.93 -12.76 22.76
C ILE A 184 -10.54 -13.19 23.26
N VAL A 185 -10.28 -13.11 24.57
CA VAL A 185 -8.98 -13.43 25.16
C VAL A 185 -8.66 -14.94 25.02
N ASP A 186 -9.65 -15.80 25.23
CA ASP A 186 -9.50 -17.24 25.09
C ASP A 186 -9.54 -17.76 23.65
N ASN A 187 -9.69 -16.88 22.67
CA ASN A 187 -9.71 -17.29 21.26
C ASN A 187 -8.32 -17.72 20.78
N LYS A 188 -8.05 -19.03 20.94
CA LYS A 188 -6.75 -19.63 20.56
C LYS A 188 -6.48 -19.52 19.06
N ALA A 189 -7.53 -19.61 18.22
CA ALA A 189 -7.38 -19.47 16.77
C ALA A 189 -6.90 -18.06 16.39
N MET A 190 -7.45 -17.02 17.03
CA MET A 190 -7.00 -15.64 16.87
C MET A 190 -5.54 -15.47 17.25
N LEU A 191 -5.14 -15.95 18.44
CA LEU A 191 -3.77 -15.82 18.92
C LEU A 191 -2.78 -16.54 18.00
N VAL A 192 -3.07 -17.77 17.59
CA VAL A 192 -2.23 -18.54 16.67
C VAL A 192 -2.08 -17.80 15.33
N THR A 193 -3.18 -17.25 14.79
CA THR A 193 -3.15 -16.52 13.51
C THR A 193 -2.33 -15.23 13.61
N VAL A 194 -2.48 -14.46 14.68
CA VAL A 194 -1.68 -13.24 14.91
C VAL A 194 -0.19 -13.57 14.99
N VAL A 195 0.17 -14.60 15.75
CA VAL A 195 1.57 -15.05 15.87
C VAL A 195 2.10 -15.56 14.53
N ALA A 196 1.33 -16.38 13.81
CA ALA A 196 1.72 -16.88 12.49
C ALA A 196 2.00 -15.74 11.50
N PHE A 197 1.12 -14.75 11.46
CA PHE A 197 1.28 -13.59 10.57
C PHE A 197 2.44 -12.69 10.99
N ALA A 198 2.63 -12.47 12.29
CA ALA A 198 3.76 -11.71 12.81
C ALA A 198 5.11 -12.34 12.42
N VAL A 199 5.27 -13.64 12.67
CA VAL A 199 6.49 -14.37 12.32
C VAL A 199 6.71 -14.40 10.81
N THR A 200 5.64 -14.58 10.02
CA THR A 200 5.71 -14.58 8.57
C THR A 200 6.19 -13.22 8.04
N ILE A 201 5.65 -12.10 8.53
CA ILE A 201 6.07 -10.74 8.12
C ILE A 201 7.55 -10.53 8.43
N ILE A 202 7.98 -10.86 9.64
CA ILE A 202 9.37 -10.68 10.06
C ILE A 202 10.31 -11.55 9.22
N LEU A 203 9.97 -12.82 9.01
CA LEU A 203 10.76 -13.76 8.21
C LEU A 203 10.92 -13.27 6.75
N VAL A 204 9.81 -12.92 6.10
CA VAL A 204 9.82 -12.40 4.72
C VAL A 204 10.62 -11.11 4.64
N TYR A 205 10.46 -10.21 5.61
CA TYR A 205 11.19 -8.95 5.69
C TYR A 205 12.70 -9.17 5.82
N VAL A 206 13.15 -10.13 6.63
CA VAL A 206 14.57 -10.46 6.82
C VAL A 206 15.13 -11.08 5.54
N ILE A 207 14.46 -12.10 4.98
CA ILE A 207 14.95 -12.80 3.78
C ILE A 207 15.06 -11.86 2.57
N ARG A 208 14.09 -10.95 2.35
CA ARG A 208 14.13 -10.02 1.22
C ARG A 208 15.32 -9.07 1.22
N ARG A 209 15.98 -8.89 2.38
CA ARG A 209 17.17 -8.02 2.56
C ARG A 209 18.50 -8.74 2.36
N LEU A 210 18.46 -10.04 2.18
CA LEU A 210 19.68 -10.80 1.92
C LEU A 210 20.23 -10.45 0.53
N PRO A 211 21.55 -10.34 0.38
CA PRO A 211 22.20 -10.06 -0.89
C PRO A 211 22.28 -11.33 -1.78
N VAL A 212 21.11 -11.94 -2.06
CA VAL A 212 20.99 -13.17 -2.85
C VAL A 212 20.11 -12.89 -4.07
N ASP A 213 20.48 -13.43 -5.22
CA ASP A 213 19.65 -13.35 -6.42
C ASP A 213 18.28 -13.98 -6.19
N HIS A 214 17.23 -13.30 -6.65
CA HIS A 214 15.84 -13.73 -6.48
C HIS A 214 15.36 -13.80 -5.01
N CYS A 215 16.00 -13.06 -4.08
CA CYS A 215 15.66 -13.06 -2.65
C CYS A 215 14.16 -12.84 -2.37
N TRP A 216 13.47 -12.04 -3.17
CA TRP A 216 12.03 -11.82 -3.04
C TRP A 216 11.21 -13.09 -3.30
N THR A 217 11.62 -13.91 -4.27
CA THR A 217 10.93 -15.19 -4.56
C THR A 217 11.16 -16.20 -3.44
N TYR A 218 12.39 -16.30 -2.94
CA TYR A 218 12.69 -17.15 -1.78
C TYR A 218 11.96 -16.67 -0.54
N ALA A 219 11.87 -15.36 -0.30
CA ALA A 219 11.14 -14.78 0.81
C ALA A 219 9.65 -15.15 0.81
N MET A 220 8.99 -15.08 -0.37
CA MET A 220 7.58 -15.47 -0.52
C MET A 220 7.35 -16.95 -0.21
N ILE A 221 8.18 -17.82 -0.78
CA ILE A 221 8.04 -19.27 -0.60
C ILE A 221 8.31 -19.64 0.86
N ALA A 222 9.41 -19.16 1.44
CA ALA A 222 9.77 -19.41 2.83
C ALA A 222 8.70 -18.88 3.80
N GLY A 223 8.17 -17.66 3.53
CA GLY A 223 7.10 -17.06 4.32
C GLY A 223 5.80 -17.88 4.26
N ALA A 224 5.40 -18.33 3.08
CA ALA A 224 4.22 -19.17 2.90
C ALA A 224 4.34 -20.51 3.63
N LEU A 225 5.49 -21.18 3.50
CA LEU A 225 5.77 -22.43 4.21
C LEU A 225 5.76 -22.22 5.73
N MET A 226 6.42 -21.17 6.23
CA MET A 226 6.44 -20.86 7.65
C MET A 226 5.04 -20.58 8.20
N ASN A 227 4.22 -19.85 7.47
CA ASN A 227 2.83 -19.59 7.86
C ASN A 227 2.03 -20.89 7.99
N ILE A 228 2.13 -21.79 7.00
CA ILE A 228 1.48 -23.11 7.05
C ILE A 228 1.95 -23.90 8.28
N VAL A 229 3.25 -23.97 8.52
CA VAL A 229 3.82 -24.71 9.64
C VAL A 229 3.31 -24.18 10.98
N ILE A 230 3.30 -22.85 11.19
CA ILE A 230 2.84 -22.26 12.45
C ILE A 230 1.34 -22.51 12.66
N LEU A 231 0.52 -22.36 11.61
CA LEU A 231 -0.91 -22.62 11.70
C LEU A 231 -1.20 -24.11 11.98
N MET A 232 -0.47 -25.04 11.37
CA MET A 232 -0.57 -26.48 11.65
C MET A 232 -0.16 -26.82 13.07
N LEU A 233 0.96 -26.30 13.56
CA LEU A 233 1.40 -26.51 14.94
C LEU A 233 0.41 -25.92 15.95
N GLY A 234 -0.15 -24.76 15.63
CA GLY A 234 -1.19 -24.13 16.44
C GLY A 234 -2.46 -24.97 16.49
N ASP A 235 -2.91 -25.51 15.35
CA ASP A 235 -4.07 -26.38 15.29
C ASP A 235 -3.85 -27.69 16.08
N LEU A 236 -2.69 -28.30 15.92
CA LEU A 236 -2.33 -29.53 16.65
C LEU A 236 -2.31 -29.32 18.17
N LYS A 237 -1.77 -28.16 18.64
CA LYS A 237 -1.64 -27.86 20.07
C LYS A 237 -2.96 -27.40 20.71
N PHE A 238 -3.71 -26.56 20.02
CA PHE A 238 -4.88 -25.87 20.59
C PHE A 238 -6.22 -26.36 20.01
N ARG A 239 -6.20 -27.27 19.02
CA ARG A 239 -7.40 -27.80 18.35
C ARG A 239 -8.30 -26.65 17.83
N THR A 240 -7.70 -25.75 17.08
CA THR A 240 -8.35 -24.51 16.60
C THR A 240 -9.32 -24.75 15.45
N ASN A 241 -9.41 -25.99 14.93
CA ASN A 241 -10.24 -26.37 13.78
C ASN A 241 -9.98 -25.56 12.51
N ILE A 242 -8.75 -25.08 12.33
CA ILE A 242 -8.34 -24.38 11.11
C ILE A 242 -8.24 -25.41 9.99
N SER A 243 -8.94 -25.15 8.86
CA SER A 243 -8.87 -26.02 7.70
C SER A 243 -7.46 -26.03 7.09
N ILE A 244 -6.71 -27.10 7.32
CA ILE A 244 -5.33 -27.26 6.82
C ILE A 244 -5.32 -27.23 5.28
N ILE A 245 -6.25 -27.93 4.64
CA ILE A 245 -6.37 -27.95 3.17
C ILE A 245 -6.65 -26.54 2.65
N GLY A 246 -7.58 -25.81 3.28
CA GLY A 246 -7.88 -24.42 2.95
C GLY A 246 -6.67 -23.50 3.10
N THR A 247 -5.88 -23.70 4.14
CA THR A 247 -4.65 -22.93 4.39
C THR A 247 -3.60 -23.19 3.30
N ILE A 248 -3.40 -24.43 2.89
CA ILE A 248 -2.44 -24.79 1.84
C ILE A 248 -2.86 -24.18 0.50
N ILE A 249 -4.11 -24.37 0.09
CA ILE A 249 -4.64 -23.82 -1.16
C ILE A 249 -4.57 -22.28 -1.13
N GLY A 250 -5.02 -21.66 -0.03
CA GLY A 250 -4.95 -20.22 0.18
C GLY A 250 -3.53 -19.67 0.11
N SER A 251 -2.54 -20.40 0.63
CA SER A 251 -1.14 -20.00 0.57
C SER A 251 -0.55 -20.09 -0.84
N ILE A 252 -0.92 -21.10 -1.63
CA ILE A 252 -0.50 -21.21 -3.04
C ILE A 252 -1.05 -20.04 -3.85
N VAL A 253 -2.35 -19.74 -3.70
CA VAL A 253 -2.99 -18.58 -4.35
C VAL A 253 -2.34 -17.27 -3.88
N ALA A 254 -2.03 -17.16 -2.59
CA ALA A 254 -1.37 -16.00 -2.01
C ALA A 254 0.00 -15.74 -2.64
N VAL A 255 0.83 -16.77 -2.80
CA VAL A 255 2.14 -16.65 -3.46
C VAL A 255 1.96 -16.17 -4.91
N GLY A 256 0.97 -16.67 -5.63
CA GLY A 256 0.65 -16.20 -6.98
C GLY A 256 0.29 -14.71 -7.04
N ILE A 257 -0.61 -14.27 -6.16
CA ILE A 257 -1.04 -12.86 -6.07
C ILE A 257 0.14 -11.96 -5.71
N VAL A 258 0.94 -12.36 -4.71
CA VAL A 258 2.09 -11.59 -4.25
C VAL A 258 3.21 -11.57 -5.30
N LYS A 259 3.33 -12.62 -6.13
CA LYS A 259 4.24 -12.62 -7.29
C LYS A 259 3.85 -11.58 -8.34
N VAL A 260 2.54 -11.42 -8.58
CA VAL A 260 2.04 -10.33 -9.44
C VAL A 260 2.32 -8.97 -8.80
N LEU A 261 2.08 -8.83 -7.49
CA LEU A 261 2.40 -7.60 -6.75
C LEU A 261 3.88 -7.24 -6.87
N GLN A 262 4.78 -8.23 -6.75
CA GLN A 262 6.23 -8.05 -6.94
C GLN A 262 6.56 -7.39 -8.29
N LEU A 263 5.88 -7.79 -9.36
CA LEU A 263 6.10 -7.24 -10.69
C LEU A 263 5.82 -5.73 -10.73
N PHE A 264 4.80 -5.27 -10.00
CA PHE A 264 4.45 -3.84 -9.95
C PHE A 264 5.34 -3.04 -9.00
N VAL A 265 5.71 -3.61 -7.86
CA VAL A 265 6.52 -2.93 -6.83
C VAL A 265 7.99 -2.83 -7.23
N PHE A 266 8.51 -3.80 -8.00
CA PHE A 266 9.91 -3.81 -8.42
C PHE A 266 10.16 -2.71 -9.47
N ASN A 267 10.65 -1.56 -9.02
CA ASN A 267 10.94 -0.39 -9.86
C ASN A 267 12.36 -0.39 -10.39
N VAL A 268 12.66 -1.25 -11.35
CA VAL A 268 13.85 -1.06 -12.18
C VAL A 268 13.43 -0.27 -13.41
N ASP A 269 13.93 0.95 -13.55
CA ASP A 269 13.67 1.78 -14.73
C ASP A 269 14.61 1.33 -15.86
N TYR A 270 14.11 0.46 -16.73
CA TYR A 270 14.84 -0.02 -17.89
C TYR A 270 14.91 1.00 -19.04
N SER A 271 14.29 2.15 -18.89
CA SER A 271 14.23 3.18 -19.95
C SER A 271 15.36 4.20 -19.84
N ARG A 272 16.08 4.23 -18.74
CA ARG A 272 17.11 5.24 -18.47
C ARG A 272 18.47 4.60 -18.21
N THR A 273 19.49 5.23 -18.80
CA THR A 273 20.86 5.05 -18.36
C THR A 273 21.08 5.94 -17.13
N GLU A 274 21.47 5.37 -16.03
CA GLU A 274 21.79 6.12 -14.83
C GLU A 274 23.29 6.39 -14.75
N HIS A 275 23.64 7.64 -14.45
CA HIS A 275 24.99 8.06 -14.15
C HIS A 275 25.08 8.30 -12.64
N VAL A 276 25.85 7.48 -11.98
CA VAL A 276 26.06 7.57 -10.53
C VAL A 276 27.50 7.94 -10.27
N GLN A 277 27.71 8.93 -9.44
CA GLN A 277 29.02 9.38 -9.01
C GLN A 277 29.23 9.01 -7.56
N TYR A 278 30.34 8.35 -7.25
CA TYR A 278 30.81 8.09 -5.90
C TYR A 278 32.13 8.79 -5.69
N GLU A 279 32.38 9.20 -4.49
CA GLU A 279 33.63 9.81 -4.06
C GLU A 279 34.15 9.02 -2.86
N ASP A 280 35.42 8.65 -2.91
CA ASP A 280 36.20 8.10 -1.82
C ASP A 280 37.38 9.04 -1.56
N ASP A 281 38.09 8.87 -0.44
CA ASP A 281 39.24 9.72 -0.06
C ASP A 281 40.34 9.80 -1.15
N GLU A 282 40.40 8.81 -2.03
CA GLU A 282 41.44 8.71 -3.07
C GLU A 282 40.91 8.85 -4.50
N TYR A 283 39.60 8.55 -4.78
CA TYR A 283 39.10 8.45 -6.15
C TYR A 283 37.66 8.97 -6.32
N TYR A 284 37.42 9.57 -7.49
CA TYR A 284 36.06 9.83 -8.01
C TYR A 284 35.66 8.70 -8.96
N TYR A 285 34.52 8.04 -8.67
CA TYR A 285 33.99 6.96 -9.48
C TYR A 285 32.79 7.47 -10.29
N TYR A 286 32.87 7.35 -11.60
CA TYR A 286 31.78 7.64 -12.52
C TYR A 286 31.24 6.33 -13.10
N VAL A 287 30.10 5.88 -12.59
CA VAL A 287 29.49 4.63 -13.03
C VAL A 287 28.33 4.92 -13.96
N LYS A 288 28.39 4.36 -15.17
CA LYS A 288 27.32 4.38 -16.14
C LYS A 288 26.57 3.05 -16.10
N ALA A 289 25.39 3.04 -15.45
CA ALA A 289 24.51 1.87 -15.43
C ALA A 289 23.61 1.87 -16.67
N VAL A 290 23.82 0.93 -17.57
CA VAL A 290 23.03 0.74 -18.78
C VAL A 290 22.10 -0.47 -18.57
N PRO A 291 20.77 -0.33 -18.75
CA PRO A 291 19.86 -1.46 -18.63
C PRO A 291 20.19 -2.55 -19.65
N LYS A 292 20.20 -3.82 -19.22
CA LYS A 292 20.43 -4.98 -20.11
C LYS A 292 19.29 -5.20 -21.10
N MET A 293 18.09 -4.71 -20.79
CA MET A 293 16.93 -4.76 -21.68
C MET A 293 16.48 -3.35 -21.99
N SER A 294 16.26 -3.03 -23.25
CA SER A 294 15.66 -1.78 -23.69
C SER A 294 14.15 -1.98 -23.88
N VAL A 295 13.35 -1.16 -23.24
CA VAL A 295 11.92 -1.05 -23.53
C VAL A 295 11.75 0.11 -24.51
N SER A 296 11.18 -0.15 -25.70
CA SER A 296 10.90 0.90 -26.67
C SER A 296 9.92 1.90 -26.09
N MET A 297 10.38 3.14 -25.93
CA MET A 297 9.46 4.22 -25.61
C MET A 297 8.72 4.65 -26.89
N PRO A 298 7.40 4.84 -26.84
CA PRO A 298 6.70 5.50 -27.92
C PRO A 298 7.23 6.93 -28.04
N ASP A 299 7.46 7.38 -29.28
CA ASP A 299 7.95 8.70 -29.61
C ASP A 299 7.10 9.78 -28.94
N LYS A 300 7.75 10.71 -28.25
CA LYS A 300 7.09 11.88 -27.68
C LYS A 300 6.68 12.78 -28.83
N THR A 301 5.40 12.76 -29.18
CA THR A 301 4.83 13.81 -30.05
C THR A 301 4.84 15.13 -29.29
N VAL A 302 5.83 15.96 -29.60
CA VAL A 302 5.89 17.35 -29.10
C VAL A 302 4.93 18.18 -29.93
N THR A 303 3.75 18.43 -29.41
CA THR A 303 2.83 19.43 -30.04
C THR A 303 3.39 20.81 -29.73
N LYS A 304 3.96 21.46 -30.71
CA LYS A 304 4.31 22.88 -30.62
C LYS A 304 3.02 23.69 -30.51
N ILE A 305 2.79 24.28 -29.37
CA ILE A 305 1.72 25.26 -29.18
C ILE A 305 2.25 26.59 -29.73
N ASP A 306 1.92 26.90 -30.96
CA ASP A 306 2.21 28.20 -31.53
C ASP A 306 1.31 29.25 -30.88
N THR A 307 1.83 29.92 -29.89
CA THR A 307 1.22 31.03 -29.17
C THR A 307 1.54 32.35 -29.92
N LYS A 308 1.32 32.46 -31.22
CA LYS A 308 1.32 33.72 -31.94
C LYS A 308 -0.06 33.97 -32.57
N LYS A 309 -0.97 34.55 -31.81
CA LYS A 309 -2.07 35.31 -32.38
C LYS A 309 -1.50 36.64 -32.91
N PRO A 310 -1.65 36.96 -34.19
CA PRO A 310 -1.30 38.29 -34.67
C PRO A 310 -2.26 39.29 -34.04
N VAL A 311 -1.72 40.29 -33.36
CA VAL A 311 -2.47 41.45 -32.90
C VAL A 311 -2.79 42.29 -34.14
N THR A 312 -4.03 42.24 -34.57
CA THR A 312 -4.57 43.14 -35.59
C THR A 312 -4.64 44.57 -35.00
N ARG A 313 -3.67 45.40 -35.33
CA ARG A 313 -3.79 46.83 -35.12
C ARG A 313 -4.59 47.40 -36.28
N THR A 314 -5.81 47.75 -36.01
CA THR A 314 -6.63 48.64 -36.83
C THR A 314 -6.22 50.09 -36.56
N GLY A 315 -5.90 50.83 -37.61
CA GLY A 315 -5.94 52.29 -37.54
C GLY A 315 -4.92 53.04 -38.41
N ALA A 316 -5.41 53.53 -39.55
CA ALA A 316 -5.14 54.78 -40.18
C ALA A 316 -3.94 54.93 -41.14
N THR A 317 -4.33 55.01 -42.41
CA THR A 317 -3.97 56.00 -43.51
C THR A 317 -2.51 56.30 -43.78
N GLY A 318 -2.13 56.08 -45.05
CA GLY A 318 -0.98 56.72 -45.71
C GLY A 318 -0.32 55.84 -46.76
N SER A 319 -0.67 56.09 -48.04
CA SER A 319 -0.14 55.46 -49.26
C SER A 319 1.28 55.93 -49.60
N PRO A 320 1.85 55.61 -50.79
CA PRO A 320 2.80 54.53 -50.98
C PRO A 320 4.14 55.04 -51.55
N VAL A 321 5.23 54.28 -51.43
CA VAL A 321 6.34 54.39 -52.40
C VAL A 321 7.05 53.06 -52.50
N SER A 322 7.22 52.68 -53.75
CA SER A 322 7.92 51.56 -54.32
C SER A 322 9.44 51.53 -54.09
N ARG A 323 10.02 50.35 -54.15
CA ARG A 323 11.25 49.87 -54.87
C ARG A 323 12.01 48.80 -54.06
N SER A 324 12.00 47.66 -54.62
CA SER A 324 13.03 46.95 -55.44
C SER A 324 14.22 46.38 -54.71
N SER A 325 14.32 45.06 -54.83
CA SER A 325 15.44 44.25 -55.25
C SER A 325 16.63 43.97 -54.33
N SER A 326 16.92 42.70 -54.37
CA SER A 326 18.20 41.97 -54.43
C SER A 326 18.72 41.38 -53.14
N SER A 327 18.69 40.05 -53.05
CA SER A 327 19.70 39.05 -53.29
C SER A 327 20.99 39.15 -52.46
N SER A 328 21.29 38.03 -51.91
CA SER A 328 22.60 37.35 -51.74
C SER A 328 22.95 37.00 -50.31
N THR A 329 22.98 35.71 -50.06
CA THR A 329 24.09 34.75 -49.97
C THR A 329 25.17 35.04 -48.92
N VAL A 330 25.40 33.99 -48.15
CA VAL A 330 26.73 33.42 -47.75
C VAL A 330 27.35 33.81 -46.41
N SER A 331 27.46 32.80 -45.55
CA SER A 331 28.70 32.19 -45.06
C SER A 331 29.26 32.56 -43.67
N HIS A 332 29.47 31.49 -42.92
CA HIS A 332 30.59 31.16 -42.02
C HIS A 332 31.09 32.20 -40.97
N ASN A 333 31.11 31.82 -39.69
CA ASN A 333 32.29 31.34 -38.97
C ASN A 333 32.13 31.39 -37.45
N ALA A 334 32.45 30.34 -36.77
CA ALA A 334 32.92 30.29 -35.39
C ALA A 334 34.42 30.69 -35.36
N PRO A 335 35.11 30.71 -34.22
CA PRO A 335 34.84 31.03 -32.83
C PRO A 335 35.81 32.08 -32.24
N LYS A 336 35.64 32.57 -31.04
CA LYS A 336 36.82 32.89 -30.14
C LYS A 336 36.45 33.19 -28.70
N LYS A 337 37.34 32.71 -27.88
CA LYS A 337 37.62 32.69 -26.47
C LYS A 337 37.74 34.07 -25.78
N SER A 338 37.70 33.93 -24.44
CA SER A 338 38.27 34.79 -23.36
C SER A 338 37.29 35.78 -22.77
N GLY A 339 37.18 35.98 -21.51
CA GLY A 339 37.93 35.66 -20.32
C GLY A 339 37.28 36.39 -19.15
N ALA A 340 37.42 35.77 -18.01
CA ALA A 340 37.67 36.34 -16.69
C ALA A 340 36.68 37.25 -15.97
N VAL A 341 36.37 36.84 -14.73
CA VAL A 341 36.45 37.47 -13.43
C VAL A 341 35.16 38.08 -12.81
N ALA A 342 34.97 37.61 -11.57
CA ALA A 342 34.38 38.14 -10.33
C ALA A 342 32.95 37.81 -10.01
N ALA A 343 32.78 36.90 -9.04
CA ALA A 343 32.37 37.11 -7.66
C ALA A 343 31.07 37.92 -7.45
N ASP A 344 30.05 37.30 -6.90
CA ASP A 344 29.61 37.51 -5.54
C ASP A 344 28.37 36.66 -5.16
N ARG A 345 28.48 36.07 -3.97
CA ARG A 345 27.51 35.71 -2.93
C ARG A 345 25.99 35.66 -3.24
N ALA A 346 25.36 34.56 -2.93
CA ALA A 346 24.58 34.32 -1.70
C ALA A 346 23.74 33.03 -1.77
N ALA A 347 24.04 32.16 -0.87
CA ALA A 347 23.19 31.39 0.06
C ALA A 347 21.79 30.97 -0.41
N ALA A 348 21.55 29.65 -0.46
CA ALA A 348 20.58 28.99 0.43
C ALA A 348 20.27 27.54 -0.02
N GLY A 349 20.38 26.60 0.90
CA GLY A 349 19.47 25.47 0.98
C GLY A 349 19.91 24.13 0.39
N THR A 350 20.98 23.57 0.93
CA THR A 350 21.32 22.15 0.79
C THR A 350 20.38 21.30 1.64
N ARG A 351 19.51 20.52 1.02
CA ARG A 351 18.89 19.35 1.65
C ARG A 351 19.80 18.14 1.41
N GLN A 352 20.53 17.78 2.43
CA GLN A 352 21.27 16.52 2.52
C GLN A 352 20.29 15.35 2.65
N HIS A 353 20.26 14.47 1.65
CA HIS A 353 19.82 13.10 1.81
C HIS A 353 21.04 12.26 2.20
N THR A 354 21.21 12.02 3.49
CA THR A 354 22.15 11.03 4.03
C THR A 354 21.67 9.64 3.68
N VAL A 355 22.39 8.97 2.79
CA VAL A 355 22.28 7.51 2.59
C VAL A 355 23.31 6.86 3.52
N SER A 356 22.85 6.38 4.66
CA SER A 356 23.59 5.53 5.59
C SER A 356 23.70 4.12 5.00
N GLY A 357 24.84 3.72 4.50
CA GLY A 357 25.03 2.39 3.92
C GLY A 357 26.47 1.89 3.77
N VAL A 358 27.47 2.65 4.17
CA VAL A 358 28.89 2.30 3.88
C VAL A 358 29.73 1.95 5.11
N ASP A 359 29.21 2.06 6.34
CA ASP A 359 30.00 1.81 7.57
C ASP A 359 30.12 0.33 8.03
N ARG A 360 29.89 -0.66 7.18
CA ARG A 360 29.99 -2.09 7.60
C ARG A 360 31.13 -2.90 6.95
N LEU A 361 32.06 -2.30 6.23
CA LEU A 361 33.16 -3.07 5.64
C LEU A 361 34.56 -2.70 6.17
N ARG A 362 34.67 -1.94 7.26
CA ARG A 362 35.98 -1.56 7.84
C ARG A 362 36.37 -2.31 9.14
N GLY A 363 35.71 -3.41 9.48
CA GLY A 363 35.91 -4.14 10.73
C GLY A 363 36.51 -5.54 10.62
N GLN A 364 37.06 -5.97 9.46
CA GLN A 364 37.59 -7.33 9.32
C GLN A 364 38.93 -7.40 8.55
N ARG A 365 39.84 -6.54 8.93
CA ARG A 365 41.23 -6.76 8.54
C ARG A 365 42.12 -6.12 9.62
N ASP A 366 42.21 -6.75 10.76
CA ASP A 366 43.29 -6.71 11.77
C ASP A 366 42.81 -7.49 13.00
N GLN A 367 42.84 -8.82 12.90
CA GLN A 367 43.18 -9.77 13.99
C GLN A 367 43.36 -11.15 13.35
#